data_1ba74e32ecddab9940674a90b5e1d0e2
#
_entry.id   1ba74e32ecddab9940674a90b5e1d0e2
#
_cell.length_a   1.000
_cell.length_b   1.000
_cell.length_c   1.000
_cell.angle_alpha   90.00
_cell.angle_beta   90.00
_cell.angle_gamma   90.00
#
_symmetry.space_group_name_H-M   'P 1'
#
loop_
_entity.id
_entity.type
_entity.pdbx_description
1 polymer ?
#
loop_
_entity_poly.entity_id
_entity_poly.type
_entity_poly.pdbx_seq_one_letter_code
_entity_poly.pdbx_strand_id
1 'polypeptide(L)'
;MKTRIAFATLTLVGLAMAGATVLFIGPAGIMASSHREAPITSLDPTADITDLWAFRSYDVAGHDTAVPSVTMIMAVNPFLEPANGPTWFPFDPQILYEIHVDNDQNGRDDIVFQIRFSTQYQLPAVPTALAGFDSGSAPGVPPQITNFSDPGLNLRQTYTVTMIKNGVATAIRNSDGTPFFAVPANAGPRTINYADLYAAGTYTHTNQDVSVFAGTVDDPFFIDLGATFDTVNLRLLQGGTAGGGTGVPGVLSTSEDAANQNFASDTVSGFAVDTIAIQVPIQMLTRTGKVEAATSVDATIGIWSSTSRPKVTILRTSYSESSRGFWSSNSQSKATVRPAAYSDDPREQDADDFSQVQRLANPLINELVIGIGTKDYWSMSKPVNDAQFAPFDLDPEFVKIVDSLYSVLAPGALYSPPAPRTDLLPLVEYLPPIAASGTSSGPIADLLRLNTGVAPTAPGNAKRLGLLAGDGAGFPNGRRLADDVVDITLRVAVGGVLAGNKCGAAHTSSCSVFPNNALGDGVNVNDVDTDLAVDGTTNLVEPNTHFHTSFPYVDYCPSGRNRRHIDPGEPGCTAGTGPACPVQ
;
A
#
# COMPACT_ATOMS: atom_id res chain seq x y z
N MET A 1 -12.13 -67.14 18.25
CA MET A 1 -11.06 -66.66 17.30
C MET A 1 -11.59 -65.71 16.21
N LYS A 2 -12.83 -65.90 15.73
CA LYS A 2 -13.41 -65.00 14.68
C LYS A 2 -13.76 -63.60 15.14
N THR A 3 -14.07 -63.36 16.40
CA THR A 3 -14.46 -62.05 16.97
C THR A 3 -13.25 -61.12 17.23
N ARG A 4 -12.06 -61.67 17.47
CA ARG A 4 -10.84 -60.87 17.68
C ARG A 4 -10.24 -60.34 16.37
N ILE A 5 -10.48 -61.03 15.24
CA ILE A 5 -10.00 -60.60 13.92
C ILE A 5 -10.86 -59.43 13.39
N ALA A 6 -12.18 -59.43 13.68
CA ALA A 6 -13.06 -58.33 13.27
C ALA A 6 -12.76 -57.03 13.99
N PHE A 7 -12.36 -57.05 15.27
CA PHE A 7 -11.99 -55.87 16.04
C PHE A 7 -10.64 -55.31 15.57
N ALA A 8 -9.68 -56.17 15.23
CA ALA A 8 -8.38 -55.72 14.73
C ALA A 8 -8.48 -55.03 13.33
N THR A 9 -9.38 -55.55 12.47
CA THR A 9 -9.59 -54.98 11.14
C THR A 9 -10.33 -53.64 11.19
N LEU A 10 -11.30 -53.48 12.10
CA LEU A 10 -11.99 -52.21 12.29
C LEU A 10 -11.07 -51.14 12.88
N THR A 11 -10.17 -51.52 13.80
CA THR A 11 -9.20 -50.58 14.40
C THR A 11 -8.14 -50.14 13.40
N LEU A 12 -7.69 -51.03 12.49
CA LEU A 12 -6.74 -50.66 11.44
C LEU A 12 -7.37 -49.78 10.36
N VAL A 13 -8.64 -50.00 10.00
CA VAL A 13 -9.35 -49.14 9.04
C VAL A 13 -9.65 -47.76 9.67
N GLY A 14 -9.99 -47.70 10.96
CA GLY A 14 -10.18 -46.46 11.70
C GLY A 14 -8.90 -45.66 11.84
N LEU A 15 -7.77 -46.32 12.10
CA LEU A 15 -6.45 -45.67 12.15
C LEU A 15 -5.95 -45.26 10.75
N ALA A 16 -6.26 -46.01 9.70
CA ALA A 16 -5.92 -45.62 8.33
C ALA A 16 -6.75 -44.43 7.83
N MET A 17 -8.05 -44.35 8.20
CA MET A 17 -8.86 -43.16 7.89
C MET A 17 -8.47 -41.96 8.73
N ALA A 18 -8.13 -42.11 10.01
CA ALA A 18 -7.60 -41.05 10.83
C ALA A 18 -6.22 -40.60 10.36
N GLY A 19 -5.35 -41.52 9.91
CA GLY A 19 -4.05 -41.23 9.31
C GLY A 19 -4.18 -40.57 7.94
N ALA A 20 -5.16 -40.93 7.12
CA ALA A 20 -5.42 -40.29 5.84
C ALA A 20 -5.99 -38.86 6.02
N THR A 21 -6.82 -38.65 7.06
CA THR A 21 -7.33 -37.29 7.36
C THR A 21 -6.25 -36.38 7.94
N VAL A 22 -5.26 -36.92 8.64
CA VAL A 22 -4.12 -36.11 9.15
C VAL A 22 -3.06 -35.85 8.07
N LEU A 23 -3.00 -36.69 7.02
CA LEU A 23 -2.06 -36.48 5.90
C LEU A 23 -2.56 -35.47 4.84
N PHE A 24 -3.83 -35.04 4.92
CA PHE A 24 -4.40 -33.99 4.06
C PHE A 24 -4.62 -32.66 4.77
N ILE A 25 -4.29 -32.55 6.05
CA ILE A 25 -4.13 -31.27 6.71
C ILE A 25 -2.63 -30.94 6.63
N GLY A 26 -2.17 -30.63 5.44
CA GLY A 26 -0.99 -29.78 5.31
C GLY A 26 -1.28 -28.48 6.07
N PRO A 27 -0.29 -27.85 6.70
CA PRO A 27 -0.54 -26.58 7.35
C PRO A 27 -1.18 -25.65 6.31
N ALA A 28 -2.42 -25.25 6.54
CA ALA A 28 -3.04 -24.19 5.77
C ALA A 28 -2.13 -22.99 5.94
N GLY A 29 -1.44 -22.63 4.87
CA GLY A 29 -0.60 -21.45 4.86
C GLY A 29 -1.49 -20.25 5.16
N ILE A 30 -1.22 -19.58 6.25
CA ILE A 30 -1.87 -18.33 6.60
C ILE A 30 -1.35 -17.32 5.59
N MET A 31 -2.24 -16.77 4.78
CA MET A 31 -1.93 -15.78 3.76
C MET A 31 -2.29 -14.41 4.32
N ALA A 32 -1.37 -13.46 4.26
CA ALA A 32 -1.56 -12.12 4.78
C ALA A 32 -1.34 -11.08 3.65
N SER A 33 -2.05 -9.98 3.65
CA SER A 33 -1.90 -8.88 2.67
C SER A 33 -0.61 -8.11 2.91
N SER A 34 -0.22 -7.15 2.03
CA SER A 34 0.96 -6.29 2.18
C SER A 34 1.10 -5.61 3.56
N HIS A 35 0.28 -6.00 4.47
CA HIS A 35 0.31 -5.71 5.88
C HIS A 35 0.84 -6.95 6.60
N ARG A 36 2.18 -7.08 6.72
CA ARG A 36 2.89 -8.19 7.38
C ARG A 36 2.81 -9.54 6.65
N GLU A 37 2.80 -9.52 5.33
CA GLU A 37 2.62 -10.70 4.48
C GLU A 37 3.77 -11.72 4.56
N ALA A 38 5.00 -11.26 4.86
CA ALA A 38 6.17 -12.11 4.99
C ALA A 38 6.56 -12.31 6.46
N PRO A 39 6.98 -13.53 6.88
CA PRO A 39 7.28 -13.83 8.27
C PRO A 39 8.33 -12.92 8.93
N ILE A 40 9.39 -12.54 8.22
CA ILE A 40 10.43 -11.64 8.74
C ILE A 40 9.92 -10.20 8.78
N THR A 41 9.24 -9.74 7.74
CA THR A 41 8.68 -8.38 7.66
C THR A 41 7.63 -8.16 8.74
N SER A 42 6.84 -9.18 9.09
CA SER A 42 5.86 -9.09 10.19
C SER A 42 6.47 -8.78 11.55
N LEU A 43 7.78 -9.01 11.72
CA LEU A 43 8.53 -8.67 12.93
C LEU A 43 9.16 -7.27 12.88
N ASP A 44 9.09 -6.60 11.73
CA ASP A 44 9.68 -5.28 11.48
C ASP A 44 8.67 -4.33 10.79
N PRO A 45 7.58 -3.96 11.48
CA PRO A 45 6.50 -3.20 10.84
C PRO A 45 6.92 -1.84 10.30
N THR A 46 7.98 -1.23 10.81
CA THR A 46 8.48 0.06 10.30
C THR A 46 9.19 -0.06 8.95
N ALA A 47 9.62 -1.26 8.57
CA ALA A 47 10.18 -1.57 7.25
C ALA A 47 9.14 -2.17 6.30
N ASP A 48 7.96 -2.50 6.81
CA ASP A 48 6.88 -3.13 6.07
C ASP A 48 6.23 -2.14 5.11
N ILE A 49 6.34 -2.41 3.81
CA ILE A 49 5.72 -1.60 2.76
C ILE A 49 4.31 -2.14 2.57
N THR A 50 3.32 -1.33 2.90
CA THR A 50 1.93 -1.72 2.76
C THR A 50 1.48 -1.64 1.32
N ASP A 51 1.84 -0.56 0.63
CA ASP A 51 1.35 -0.25 -0.70
C ASP A 51 2.32 0.59 -1.51
N LEU A 52 2.20 0.44 -2.84
CA LEU A 52 2.82 1.30 -3.84
C LEU A 52 1.77 1.72 -4.86
N TRP A 53 1.66 3.01 -5.09
CA TRP A 53 0.87 3.59 -6.18
C TRP A 53 1.78 4.36 -7.12
N ALA A 54 1.46 4.33 -8.40
CA ALA A 54 2.13 5.13 -9.41
C ALA A 54 1.16 5.44 -10.54
N PHE A 55 0.99 6.71 -10.85
CA PHE A 55 0.06 7.17 -11.86
C PHE A 55 0.50 8.50 -12.47
N ARG A 56 0.02 8.78 -13.67
CA ARG A 56 0.21 10.09 -14.26
C ARG A 56 -0.57 11.13 -13.47
N SER A 57 0.14 12.16 -12.99
CA SER A 57 -0.41 13.20 -12.12
C SER A 57 -1.49 14.01 -12.82
N TYR A 58 -2.49 14.46 -12.08
CA TYR A 58 -3.61 15.26 -12.59
C TYR A 58 -3.89 16.47 -11.69
N ASP A 59 -4.54 17.47 -12.25
CA ASP A 59 -5.07 18.61 -11.52
C ASP A 59 -6.51 18.33 -11.04
N VAL A 60 -7.10 19.26 -10.32
CA VAL A 60 -8.47 19.16 -9.78
C VAL A 60 -9.55 18.93 -10.86
N ALA A 61 -9.27 19.26 -12.11
CA ALA A 61 -10.16 19.01 -13.24
C ALA A 61 -9.86 17.67 -13.94
N GLY A 62 -8.83 16.94 -13.48
CA GLY A 62 -8.40 15.68 -14.05
C GLY A 62 -7.59 15.81 -15.34
N HIS A 63 -7.06 16.99 -15.63
CA HIS A 63 -6.11 17.19 -16.71
C HIS A 63 -4.68 16.94 -16.23
N ASP A 64 -3.75 16.82 -17.16
CA ASP A 64 -2.33 16.86 -16.81
C ASP A 64 -1.98 18.06 -15.93
N THR A 65 -1.07 17.87 -15.00
CA THR A 65 -0.40 18.96 -14.31
C THR A 65 0.31 19.87 -15.31
N ALA A 66 0.58 21.12 -14.92
CA ALA A 66 1.19 22.13 -15.80
C ALA A 66 2.50 21.61 -16.44
N VAL A 67 3.26 20.80 -15.71
CA VAL A 67 4.34 19.97 -16.23
C VAL A 67 3.88 18.53 -16.12
N PRO A 68 3.68 17.78 -17.22
CA PRO A 68 3.26 16.38 -17.16
C PRO A 68 4.19 15.57 -16.27
N SER A 69 3.63 14.98 -15.23
CA SER A 69 4.40 14.34 -14.16
C SER A 69 3.82 12.95 -13.81
N VAL A 70 4.61 12.17 -13.11
CA VAL A 70 4.19 10.92 -12.46
C VAL A 70 4.25 11.14 -10.95
N THR A 71 3.18 10.76 -10.28
CA THR A 71 3.16 10.64 -8.82
C THR A 71 3.42 9.19 -8.44
N MET A 72 4.36 8.98 -7.53
CA MET A 72 4.70 7.70 -6.90
C MET A 72 4.49 7.84 -5.41
N ILE A 73 3.74 6.92 -4.81
CA ILE A 73 3.39 6.95 -3.40
C ILE A 73 3.74 5.58 -2.80
N MET A 74 4.54 5.58 -1.75
CA MET A 74 4.93 4.42 -0.98
C MET A 74 4.38 4.58 0.43
N ALA A 75 3.59 3.63 0.91
CA ALA A 75 3.12 3.56 2.28
C ALA A 75 3.85 2.45 3.03
N VAL A 76 4.14 2.69 4.32
CA VAL A 76 4.86 1.76 5.21
C VAL A 76 4.24 1.78 6.60
N ASN A 77 4.61 0.81 7.44
CA ASN A 77 4.22 0.77 8.84
C ASN A 77 2.70 0.59 9.02
N PRO A 78 2.17 -0.60 8.74
CA PRO A 78 0.73 -0.88 8.68
C PRO A 78 0.04 -0.78 10.04
N PHE A 79 -1.27 -0.50 10.00
CA PHE A 79 -2.16 -0.52 11.17
C PHE A 79 -1.73 0.43 12.29
N LEU A 80 -1.33 1.64 11.93
CA LEU A 80 -1.10 2.69 12.91
C LEU A 80 -2.46 3.13 13.48
N GLU A 81 -2.73 2.70 14.71
CA GLU A 81 -3.97 2.99 15.41
C GLU A 81 -3.96 4.43 15.94
N PRO A 82 -4.76 5.36 15.39
CA PRO A 82 -4.72 6.77 15.81
C PRO A 82 -5.04 6.98 17.29
N ALA A 83 -5.80 6.09 17.91
CA ALA A 83 -6.08 6.13 19.35
C ALA A 83 -4.94 5.56 20.21
N ASN A 84 -3.89 5.02 19.62
CA ASN A 84 -2.74 4.49 20.33
C ASN A 84 -1.84 5.65 20.80
N GLY A 85 -2.31 6.38 21.78
CA GLY A 85 -1.57 7.49 22.39
C GLY A 85 -0.27 7.03 23.09
N PRO A 86 0.75 7.88 23.14
CA PRO A 86 0.76 9.31 22.78
C PRO A 86 0.97 9.66 21.30
N THR A 87 0.61 8.79 20.37
CA THR A 87 0.60 9.02 18.91
C THR A 87 1.98 9.32 18.31
N TRP A 88 2.94 8.48 18.66
CA TRP A 88 4.29 8.54 18.09
C TRP A 88 4.43 7.50 16.99
N PHE A 89 4.22 7.91 15.76
CA PHE A 89 4.39 7.08 14.57
C PHE A 89 5.50 7.68 13.69
N PRO A 90 6.76 7.66 14.12
CA PRO A 90 7.86 8.18 13.32
C PRO A 90 8.33 7.16 12.31
N PHE A 91 8.72 7.61 11.13
CA PHE A 91 9.58 6.82 10.25
C PHE A 91 10.85 6.39 11.00
N ASP A 92 11.31 5.17 10.75
CA ASP A 92 12.54 4.69 11.39
C ASP A 92 13.78 5.34 10.73
N PRO A 93 14.58 6.11 11.48
CA PRO A 93 15.79 6.74 10.92
C PRO A 93 16.88 5.75 10.49
N GLN A 94 16.76 4.47 10.85
CA GLN A 94 17.70 3.43 10.45
C GLN A 94 17.31 2.73 9.15
N ILE A 95 16.13 3.04 8.59
CA ILE A 95 15.70 2.48 7.32
C ILE A 95 16.09 3.42 6.19
N LEU A 96 16.58 2.83 5.10
CA LEU A 96 16.66 3.45 3.81
C LEU A 96 15.39 3.09 3.04
N TYR A 97 14.56 4.10 2.74
CA TYR A 97 13.36 3.96 1.92
C TYR A 97 13.71 4.34 0.49
N GLU A 98 13.31 3.51 -0.47
CA GLU A 98 13.68 3.72 -1.87
C GLU A 98 12.49 3.49 -2.79
N ILE A 99 12.37 4.37 -3.80
CA ILE A 99 11.50 4.20 -4.96
C ILE A 99 12.38 4.09 -6.19
N HIS A 100 12.23 3.00 -6.93
CA HIS A 100 13.05 2.64 -8.08
C HIS A 100 12.27 2.76 -9.37
N VAL A 101 12.95 3.15 -10.45
CA VAL A 101 12.37 3.23 -11.79
C VAL A 101 13.29 2.53 -12.78
N ASP A 102 12.74 1.56 -13.50
CA ASP A 102 13.32 0.95 -14.71
C ASP A 102 12.71 1.66 -15.92
N ASN A 103 13.53 2.26 -16.76
CA ASN A 103 13.09 2.95 -17.97
C ASN A 103 13.67 2.40 -19.28
N ASP A 104 14.42 1.30 -19.20
CA ASP A 104 14.96 0.61 -20.36
C ASP A 104 14.45 -0.84 -20.49
N GLN A 105 13.52 -1.24 -19.61
CA GLN A 105 12.78 -2.51 -19.64
C GLN A 105 13.66 -3.75 -19.43
N ASN A 106 14.64 -3.64 -18.55
CA ASN A 106 15.54 -4.74 -18.23
C ASN A 106 15.34 -5.34 -16.83
N GLY A 107 14.41 -4.82 -16.03
CA GLY A 107 14.12 -5.26 -14.66
C GLY A 107 15.13 -4.74 -13.63
N ARG A 108 15.94 -3.72 -14.00
CA ARG A 108 16.91 -3.06 -13.12
C ARG A 108 16.56 -1.58 -12.96
N ASP A 109 17.00 -1.02 -11.86
CA ASP A 109 16.83 0.40 -11.59
C ASP A 109 17.79 1.26 -12.42
N ASP A 110 17.24 2.21 -13.18
CA ASP A 110 17.97 3.30 -13.85
C ASP A 110 17.95 4.57 -13.02
N ILE A 111 16.88 4.75 -12.22
CA ILE A 111 16.69 5.88 -11.34
C ILE A 111 16.25 5.35 -9.98
N VAL A 112 16.87 5.87 -8.92
CA VAL A 112 16.50 5.56 -7.54
C VAL A 112 16.28 6.85 -6.78
N PHE A 113 15.15 6.96 -6.09
CA PHE A 113 14.91 8.01 -5.11
C PHE A 113 15.14 7.42 -3.72
N GLN A 114 16.15 7.93 -3.02
CA GLN A 114 16.49 7.52 -1.66
C GLN A 114 15.96 8.55 -0.67
N ILE A 115 15.21 8.09 0.33
CA ILE A 115 14.63 8.91 1.37
C ILE A 115 15.14 8.45 2.74
N ARG A 116 15.59 9.42 3.57
CA ARG A 116 16.11 9.18 4.91
C ARG A 116 15.56 10.17 5.90
N PHE A 117 15.21 9.68 7.07
CA PHE A 117 14.62 10.47 8.14
C PHE A 117 15.60 10.73 9.29
N SER A 118 15.38 11.85 9.97
CA SER A 118 16.10 12.21 11.20
C SER A 118 15.11 12.75 12.23
N THR A 119 15.05 12.10 13.38
CA THR A 119 14.16 12.49 14.47
C THR A 119 14.80 13.59 15.33
N GLN A 120 14.04 14.61 15.66
CA GLN A 120 14.45 15.76 16.45
C GLN A 120 13.51 15.94 17.65
N TYR A 121 14.09 16.16 18.80
CA TYR A 121 13.37 16.61 19.99
C TYR A 121 13.58 18.11 20.17
N GLN A 122 12.49 18.89 20.20
CA GLN A 122 12.55 20.34 20.37
C GLN A 122 12.56 20.77 21.83
N LEU A 123 12.66 19.83 22.74
CA LEU A 123 12.51 20.09 24.15
C LEU A 123 13.45 21.15 24.69
N PRO A 124 12.91 22.24 25.24
CA PRO A 124 13.51 22.90 26.38
C PRO A 124 13.26 22.08 27.65
N ALA A 125 13.87 22.52 28.73
CA ALA A 125 13.94 21.89 30.04
C ALA A 125 12.63 21.50 30.74
N VAL A 126 11.48 21.49 30.08
CA VAL A 126 10.20 21.09 30.68
C VAL A 126 9.87 19.66 30.26
N PRO A 127 9.84 18.70 31.20
CA PRO A 127 9.45 17.34 30.88
C PRO A 127 7.97 17.29 30.47
N THR A 128 7.70 16.84 29.25
CA THR A 128 6.36 16.52 28.77
C THR A 128 6.30 15.07 28.34
N ALA A 129 5.17 14.44 28.60
CA ALA A 129 4.93 13.08 28.18
C ALA A 129 4.32 13.00 26.77
N LEU A 130 3.98 14.13 26.15
CA LEU A 130 3.26 14.19 24.90
C LEU A 130 4.12 14.78 23.78
N ALA A 131 4.06 14.20 22.60
CA ALA A 131 4.83 14.62 21.45
C ALA A 131 4.41 15.99 20.90
N GLY A 132 3.14 16.33 21.07
CA GLY A 132 2.52 17.56 20.57
C GLY A 132 1.85 18.34 21.69
N PHE A 133 2.59 18.72 22.74
CA PHE A 133 2.04 19.46 23.86
C PHE A 133 2.88 20.70 24.13
N ASP A 134 2.30 21.88 23.96
CA ASP A 134 2.98 23.13 24.26
C ASP A 134 3.16 23.29 25.77
N SER A 135 4.38 23.08 26.22
CA SER A 135 4.77 23.24 27.62
C SER A 135 5.28 24.63 27.96
N GLY A 136 5.42 25.52 26.98
CA GLY A 136 6.08 26.84 27.13
C GLY A 136 5.13 27.98 27.45
N SER A 137 3.83 27.78 27.37
CA SER A 137 2.84 28.84 27.57
C SER A 137 2.50 29.03 29.05
N ALA A 138 2.15 30.27 29.39
CA ALA A 138 1.64 30.67 30.71
C ALA A 138 0.46 29.76 31.15
N PRO A 139 0.14 29.74 32.45
CA PRO A 139 -0.96 28.94 32.97
C PRO A 139 -2.25 29.20 32.20
N GLY A 140 -2.68 28.23 31.42
CA GLY A 140 -3.83 28.31 30.52
C GLY A 140 -3.91 27.11 29.61
N VAL A 141 -4.84 27.14 28.67
CA VAL A 141 -4.99 26.15 27.64
C VAL A 141 -3.88 26.36 26.61
N PRO A 142 -2.99 25.37 26.33
CA PRO A 142 -1.95 25.53 25.34
C PRO A 142 -2.53 25.87 23.96
N PRO A 143 -1.87 26.71 23.15
CA PRO A 143 -2.30 26.94 21.79
C PRO A 143 -2.22 25.66 20.95
N GLN A 144 -2.98 25.64 19.88
CA GLN A 144 -2.93 24.56 18.90
C GLN A 144 -1.64 24.70 18.05
N ILE A 145 -0.99 23.59 17.79
CA ILE A 145 0.19 23.52 16.92
C ILE A 145 -0.26 23.72 15.47
N THR A 146 0.35 24.69 14.76
CA THR A 146 -0.01 25.06 13.40
C THR A 146 1.16 25.06 12.42
N ASN A 147 2.39 24.82 12.90
CA ASN A 147 3.59 24.81 12.05
C ASN A 147 4.72 23.98 12.68
N PHE A 148 5.70 23.59 11.88
CA PHE A 148 6.83 22.76 12.33
C PHE A 148 7.82 23.49 13.27
N SER A 149 7.75 24.79 13.38
CA SER A 149 8.59 25.56 14.32
C SER A 149 7.90 25.81 15.66
N ASP A 150 6.63 25.40 15.80
CA ASP A 150 5.87 25.58 17.01
C ASP A 150 6.56 24.84 18.18
N PRO A 151 6.83 25.52 19.29
CA PRO A 151 7.50 24.89 20.45
C PRO A 151 6.69 23.77 21.08
N GLY A 152 5.39 23.71 20.83
CA GLY A 152 4.53 22.60 21.26
C GLY A 152 4.75 21.31 20.48
N LEU A 153 5.34 21.36 19.29
CA LEU A 153 5.70 20.16 18.53
C LEU A 153 7.04 19.60 19.05
N ASN A 154 6.98 18.84 20.13
CA ASN A 154 8.15 18.39 20.85
C ASN A 154 8.98 17.32 20.12
N LEU A 155 8.32 16.49 19.33
CA LEU A 155 8.96 15.49 18.46
C LEU A 155 8.59 15.81 17.01
N ARG A 156 9.60 15.95 16.17
CA ARG A 156 9.43 16.14 14.73
C ARG A 156 10.50 15.39 13.96
N GLN A 157 10.24 15.14 12.69
CA GLN A 157 11.22 14.54 11.80
C GLN A 157 11.50 15.46 10.61
N THR A 158 12.76 15.48 10.21
CA THR A 158 13.19 16.00 8.90
C THR A 158 13.58 14.83 8.01
N TYR A 159 13.51 15.04 6.70
CA TYR A 159 13.98 14.04 5.76
C TYR A 159 14.79 14.66 4.62
N THR A 160 15.56 13.79 3.96
CA THR A 160 16.32 14.10 2.75
C THR A 160 15.81 13.24 1.61
N VAL A 161 15.86 13.79 0.40
CA VAL A 161 15.56 13.06 -0.83
C VAL A 161 16.75 13.19 -1.77
N THR A 162 17.28 12.06 -2.22
CA THR A 162 18.38 11.99 -3.18
C THR A 162 17.94 11.19 -4.39
N MET A 163 17.98 11.79 -5.56
CA MET A 163 17.80 11.09 -6.83
C MET A 163 19.15 10.58 -7.33
N ILE A 164 19.26 9.30 -7.59
CA ILE A 164 20.42 8.68 -8.23
C ILE A 164 19.99 8.28 -9.64
N LYS A 165 20.65 8.85 -10.64
CA LYS A 165 20.41 8.55 -12.06
C LYS A 165 21.75 8.34 -12.76
N ASN A 166 21.92 7.21 -13.45
CA ASN A 166 23.19 6.85 -14.10
C ASN A 166 24.40 6.92 -13.13
N GLY A 167 24.22 6.50 -11.88
CA GLY A 167 25.25 6.55 -10.84
C GLY A 167 25.56 7.96 -10.30
N VAL A 168 24.82 8.99 -10.72
CA VAL A 168 25.01 10.37 -10.23
C VAL A 168 23.95 10.70 -9.21
N ALA A 169 24.38 10.97 -7.98
CA ALA A 169 23.50 11.39 -6.88
C ALA A 169 23.22 12.90 -6.95
N THR A 170 21.94 13.26 -6.95
CA THR A 170 21.47 14.65 -6.95
C THR A 170 20.53 14.85 -5.76
N ALA A 171 20.88 15.76 -4.84
CA ALA A 171 20.03 16.09 -3.73
C ALA A 171 18.85 16.96 -4.18
N ILE A 172 17.64 16.53 -3.84
CA ILE A 172 16.42 17.32 -3.99
C ILE A 172 16.29 18.18 -2.73
N ARG A 173 16.09 19.47 -2.90
CA ARG A 173 16.04 20.44 -1.80
C ARG A 173 14.89 21.41 -2.01
N ASN A 174 14.30 21.85 -0.92
CA ASN A 174 13.36 22.97 -0.99
C ASN A 174 14.04 24.22 -1.56
N SER A 175 13.37 24.94 -2.45
CA SER A 175 13.93 26.09 -3.15
C SER A 175 14.29 27.24 -2.23
N ASP A 176 13.63 27.35 -1.07
CA ASP A 176 13.95 28.35 -0.03
C ASP A 176 15.08 27.92 0.92
N GLY A 177 15.59 26.70 0.76
CA GLY A 177 16.66 26.13 1.59
C GLY A 177 16.21 25.60 2.95
N THR A 178 14.91 25.61 3.26
CA THR A 178 14.41 25.00 4.49
C THR A 178 14.46 23.47 4.41
N PRO A 179 14.65 22.77 5.55
CA PRO A 179 14.55 21.31 5.58
C PRO A 179 13.16 20.84 5.19
N PHE A 180 13.05 19.65 4.61
CA PHE A 180 11.78 18.93 4.52
C PHE A 180 11.41 18.37 5.89
N PHE A 181 10.19 18.63 6.34
CA PHE A 181 9.63 18.07 7.55
C PHE A 181 8.58 17.04 7.20
N ALA A 182 8.59 15.89 7.90
CA ALA A 182 7.51 14.93 7.83
C ALA A 182 6.31 15.42 8.66
N VAL A 183 5.12 15.26 8.12
CA VAL A 183 3.88 15.59 8.82
C VAL A 183 3.65 14.55 9.93
N PRO A 184 3.53 14.96 11.20
CA PRO A 184 3.35 14.01 12.29
C PRO A 184 1.93 13.44 12.29
N ALA A 185 1.72 12.34 13.02
CA ALA A 185 0.39 11.79 13.26
C ALA A 185 -0.54 12.82 13.89
N ASN A 186 -1.84 12.69 13.60
CA ASN A 186 -2.87 13.59 14.10
C ASN A 186 -3.21 13.31 15.56
N ALA A 187 -2.59 14.03 16.48
CA ALA A 187 -2.87 13.91 17.93
C ALA A 187 -4.28 14.40 18.32
N GLY A 188 -5.01 14.98 17.41
CA GLY A 188 -6.36 15.48 17.61
C GLY A 188 -6.48 17.01 17.56
N PRO A 189 -7.69 17.51 17.26
CA PRO A 189 -7.94 18.90 16.89
C PRO A 189 -7.69 19.91 18.02
N ARG A 190 -7.53 19.45 19.26
CA ARG A 190 -7.15 20.33 20.37
C ARG A 190 -5.65 20.60 20.40
N THR A 191 -4.86 19.61 20.01
CA THR A 191 -3.39 19.67 20.08
C THR A 191 -2.78 20.21 18.79
N ILE A 192 -3.29 19.77 17.64
CA ILE A 192 -2.67 20.01 16.35
C ILE A 192 -3.72 20.44 15.31
N ASN A 193 -3.40 21.44 14.50
CA ASN A 193 -4.11 21.69 13.25
C ASN A 193 -3.41 20.86 12.16
N TYR A 194 -3.93 19.68 11.94
CA TYR A 194 -3.32 18.74 11.01
C TYR A 194 -3.27 19.28 9.58
N ALA A 195 -4.34 19.93 9.11
CA ALA A 195 -4.42 20.50 7.77
C ALA A 195 -3.34 21.56 7.52
N ASP A 196 -3.04 22.41 8.51
CA ASP A 196 -1.97 23.42 8.37
C ASP A 196 -0.60 22.74 8.24
N LEU A 197 -0.34 21.68 9.03
CA LEU A 197 0.92 20.93 8.95
C LEU A 197 1.03 20.12 7.67
N TYR A 198 -0.06 19.52 7.22
CA TYR A 198 -0.13 18.81 5.95
C TYR A 198 0.22 19.73 4.78
N ALA A 199 -0.41 20.90 4.73
CA ALA A 199 -0.12 21.90 3.72
C ALA A 199 1.34 22.41 3.80
N ALA A 200 1.86 22.66 5.01
CA ALA A 200 3.23 23.09 5.21
C ALA A 200 4.28 21.99 4.92
N GLY A 201 3.89 20.71 5.02
CA GLY A 201 4.72 19.53 4.71
C GLY A 201 4.63 19.08 3.25
N THR A 202 3.81 19.75 2.44
CA THR A 202 3.68 19.50 1.00
C THR A 202 4.59 20.46 0.23
N TYR A 203 5.71 19.96 -0.26
CA TYR A 203 6.75 20.77 -0.92
C TYR A 203 6.64 20.63 -2.44
N THR A 204 6.13 21.67 -3.11
CA THR A 204 5.94 21.69 -4.57
C THR A 204 7.00 22.51 -5.31
N HIS A 205 7.86 23.20 -4.60
CA HIS A 205 8.90 24.07 -5.16
C HIS A 205 10.29 23.61 -4.72
N THR A 206 10.84 22.62 -5.43
CA THR A 206 12.20 22.16 -5.20
C THR A 206 13.16 22.61 -6.29
N ASN A 207 14.44 22.41 -6.06
CA ASN A 207 15.51 22.75 -7.02
C ASN A 207 15.51 21.87 -8.28
N GLN A 208 14.66 20.83 -8.35
CA GLN A 208 14.57 19.88 -9.47
C GLN A 208 13.16 19.81 -10.06
N ASP A 209 12.26 20.71 -9.71
CA ASP A 209 10.83 20.66 -10.08
C ASP A 209 10.12 19.36 -9.66
N VAL A 210 10.65 18.68 -8.64
CA VAL A 210 10.07 17.49 -8.02
C VAL A 210 9.28 17.92 -6.80
N SER A 211 8.02 17.49 -6.68
CA SER A 211 7.26 17.70 -5.44
C SER A 211 7.50 16.52 -4.49
N VAL A 212 7.59 16.80 -3.19
CA VAL A 212 7.82 15.79 -2.17
C VAL A 212 6.91 16.00 -0.96
N PHE A 213 6.49 14.89 -0.36
CA PHE A 213 5.72 14.84 0.87
C PHE A 213 6.14 13.59 1.66
N ALA A 214 6.18 13.70 2.97
CA ALA A 214 6.22 12.55 3.86
C ALA A 214 5.43 12.85 5.12
N GLY A 215 4.69 11.87 5.62
CA GLY A 215 3.90 12.03 6.84
C GLY A 215 3.03 10.83 7.15
N THR A 216 2.48 10.81 8.36
CA THR A 216 1.47 9.84 8.75
C THR A 216 0.12 10.32 8.22
N VAL A 217 -0.52 9.55 7.38
CA VAL A 217 -1.78 9.85 6.69
C VAL A 217 -2.80 8.74 6.94
N ASP A 218 -4.02 8.93 6.49
CA ASP A 218 -5.00 7.86 6.42
C ASP A 218 -4.54 6.74 5.51
N ASP A 219 -4.85 5.48 5.84
CA ASP A 219 -4.47 4.34 4.99
C ASP A 219 -5.28 4.38 3.69
N PRO A 220 -4.64 4.64 2.53
CA PRO A 220 -5.39 4.79 1.29
C PRO A 220 -5.85 3.46 0.68
N PHE A 221 -5.47 2.33 1.24
CA PHE A 221 -5.90 1.02 0.78
C PHE A 221 -7.27 0.67 1.33
N PHE A 222 -7.98 -0.23 0.67
CA PHE A 222 -9.28 -0.73 1.09
C PHE A 222 -9.42 -2.20 0.72
N ILE A 223 -9.83 -3.02 1.68
CA ILE A 223 -9.92 -4.48 1.56
C ILE A 223 -10.63 -5.12 2.75
N ASP A 224 -11.40 -6.18 2.54
CA ASP A 224 -11.81 -7.09 3.59
C ASP A 224 -10.71 -8.12 3.87
N LEU A 225 -9.72 -7.73 4.71
CA LEU A 225 -8.62 -8.61 5.09
C LEU A 225 -9.11 -9.88 5.78
N GLY A 226 -10.12 -9.74 6.64
CA GLY A 226 -10.64 -10.87 7.41
C GLY A 226 -11.17 -11.98 6.50
N ALA A 227 -11.92 -11.62 5.47
CA ALA A 227 -12.45 -12.59 4.50
C ALA A 227 -11.36 -13.10 3.55
N THR A 228 -10.49 -12.22 3.08
CA THR A 228 -9.39 -12.58 2.17
C THR A 228 -8.46 -13.61 2.81
N PHE A 229 -8.13 -13.46 4.09
CA PHE A 229 -7.19 -14.35 4.79
C PHE A 229 -7.85 -15.49 5.56
N ASP A 230 -9.17 -15.53 5.64
CA ASP A 230 -9.92 -16.74 5.99
C ASP A 230 -10.07 -17.66 4.74
N THR A 231 -8.96 -17.92 4.06
CA THR A 231 -8.91 -18.80 2.88
C THR A 231 -9.80 -18.29 1.74
N VAL A 232 -9.81 -16.97 1.51
CA VAL A 232 -10.67 -16.30 0.51
C VAL A 232 -12.16 -16.61 0.73
N ASN A 233 -12.57 -16.69 1.98
CA ASN A 233 -13.95 -16.91 2.41
C ASN A 233 -14.74 -15.59 2.35
N LEU A 234 -15.01 -15.12 1.13
CA LEU A 234 -15.64 -13.83 0.89
C LEU A 234 -17.01 -13.72 1.52
N ARG A 235 -17.39 -12.52 1.92
CA ARG A 235 -18.62 -12.32 2.70
C ARG A 235 -19.88 -12.41 1.87
N LEU A 236 -20.95 -12.72 2.59
CA LEU A 236 -22.32 -12.57 2.11
C LEU A 236 -22.80 -11.14 2.35
N LEU A 237 -23.71 -10.67 1.53
CA LEU A 237 -24.45 -9.43 1.83
C LEU A 237 -25.05 -9.47 3.24
N GLN A 238 -25.01 -8.36 3.94
CA GLN A 238 -25.74 -8.20 5.20
C GLN A 238 -27.24 -8.45 4.96
N GLY A 239 -27.76 -9.39 5.68
CA GLY A 239 -29.17 -9.80 5.55
C GLY A 239 -29.38 -11.20 4.96
N GLY A 240 -28.30 -11.96 4.72
CA GLY A 240 -28.38 -13.38 4.36
C GLY A 240 -28.65 -13.65 2.87
N THR A 241 -28.55 -12.64 2.05
CA THR A 241 -28.57 -12.82 0.59
C THR A 241 -27.15 -12.74 0.09
N ALA A 242 -26.60 -13.83 -0.37
CA ALA A 242 -25.26 -13.85 -0.94
C ALA A 242 -25.22 -12.98 -2.20
N GLY A 243 -24.16 -12.18 -2.30
CA GLY A 243 -23.78 -11.43 -3.50
C GLY A 243 -24.97 -10.93 -4.31
N GLY A 244 -25.69 -9.89 -3.86
CA GLY A 244 -26.74 -9.25 -4.61
C GLY A 244 -27.86 -10.15 -5.14
N GLY A 245 -28.15 -11.24 -4.46
CA GLY A 245 -29.15 -12.20 -4.91
C GLY A 245 -28.63 -13.26 -5.89
N THR A 246 -27.32 -13.27 -6.20
CA THR A 246 -26.71 -14.38 -6.97
C THR A 246 -26.66 -15.68 -6.20
N GLY A 247 -26.73 -15.62 -4.87
CA GLY A 247 -26.61 -16.78 -3.98
C GLY A 247 -25.18 -17.27 -3.79
N VAL A 248 -24.18 -16.58 -4.30
CA VAL A 248 -22.77 -16.96 -4.22
C VAL A 248 -22.00 -15.85 -3.48
N PRO A 249 -21.25 -16.20 -2.41
CA PRO A 249 -20.41 -15.25 -1.69
C PRO A 249 -19.44 -14.54 -2.63
N GLY A 250 -19.18 -13.28 -2.37
CA GLY A 250 -18.23 -12.47 -3.15
C GLY A 250 -18.64 -12.16 -4.58
N VAL A 251 -19.82 -12.60 -5.06
CA VAL A 251 -20.27 -12.33 -6.42
C VAL A 251 -21.39 -11.30 -6.41
N LEU A 252 -21.07 -10.13 -6.97
CA LEU A 252 -22.01 -9.04 -7.17
C LEU A 252 -22.96 -9.31 -8.35
N SER A 253 -24.18 -8.85 -8.26
CA SER A 253 -25.02 -8.67 -9.45
C SER A 253 -24.48 -7.51 -10.30
N THR A 254 -24.81 -7.50 -11.59
CA THR A 254 -24.40 -6.42 -12.51
C THR A 254 -24.81 -5.03 -12.01
N SER A 255 -25.98 -4.92 -11.34
CA SER A 255 -26.47 -3.65 -10.82
C SER A 255 -25.72 -3.19 -9.57
N GLU A 256 -25.32 -4.11 -8.71
CA GLU A 256 -24.55 -3.81 -7.50
C GLU A 256 -23.12 -3.43 -7.85
N ASP A 257 -22.49 -4.16 -8.75
CA ASP A 257 -21.16 -3.84 -9.26
C ASP A 257 -21.14 -2.46 -9.95
N ALA A 258 -22.15 -2.18 -10.77
CA ALA A 258 -22.28 -0.87 -11.42
C ALA A 258 -22.59 0.28 -10.44
N ALA A 259 -23.20 -0.02 -9.32
CA ALA A 259 -23.52 0.95 -8.26
C ALA A 259 -22.40 1.09 -7.22
N ASN A 260 -21.31 0.32 -7.36
CA ASN A 260 -20.24 0.22 -6.37
C ASN A 260 -20.78 -0.01 -4.95
N GLN A 261 -21.69 -0.96 -4.80
CA GLN A 261 -22.28 -1.25 -3.49
C GLN A 261 -21.35 -2.13 -2.67
N ASN A 262 -21.16 -1.73 -1.44
CA ASN A 262 -20.41 -2.49 -0.46
C ASN A 262 -21.28 -3.39 0.38
N PHE A 263 -20.76 -4.54 0.73
CA PHE A 263 -21.40 -5.50 1.64
C PHE A 263 -20.38 -6.17 2.58
N ALA A 264 -19.17 -5.71 2.56
CA ALA A 264 -18.11 -6.08 3.47
C ALA A 264 -17.54 -4.84 4.16
N SER A 265 -16.84 -5.03 5.25
CA SER A 265 -16.18 -3.97 5.98
C SER A 265 -14.77 -3.76 5.46
N ASP A 266 -14.38 -2.52 5.24
CA ASP A 266 -12.98 -2.19 5.01
C ASP A 266 -12.19 -2.37 6.31
N THR A 267 -11.26 -3.32 6.30
CA THR A 267 -10.49 -3.66 7.51
C THR A 267 -9.45 -2.60 7.88
N VAL A 268 -9.01 -1.81 6.92
CA VAL A 268 -8.01 -0.75 7.16
C VAL A 268 -8.63 0.62 7.41
N SER A 269 -9.95 0.73 7.29
CA SER A 269 -10.68 1.96 7.61
C SER A 269 -10.35 2.46 9.02
N GLY A 270 -10.01 3.76 9.13
CA GLY A 270 -9.66 4.41 10.38
C GLY A 270 -8.27 4.10 10.94
N PHE A 271 -7.47 3.30 10.25
CA PHE A 271 -6.04 3.17 10.52
C PHE A 271 -5.24 4.22 9.74
N ALA A 272 -4.05 4.49 10.20
CA ALA A 272 -3.12 5.36 9.50
C ALA A 272 -1.88 4.57 9.05
N VAL A 273 -1.14 5.13 8.10
CA VAL A 273 0.15 4.64 7.61
C VAL A 273 1.15 5.78 7.47
N ASP A 274 2.42 5.46 7.51
CA ASP A 274 3.47 6.41 7.17
C ASP A 274 3.68 6.42 5.66
N THR A 275 3.52 7.58 5.02
CA THR A 275 3.49 7.69 3.56
C THR A 275 4.57 8.64 3.04
N ILE A 276 5.21 8.24 1.96
CA ILE A 276 6.15 9.04 1.17
C ILE A 276 5.56 9.21 -0.22
N ALA A 277 5.35 10.45 -0.65
CA ALA A 277 4.89 10.76 -2.00
C ALA A 277 5.90 11.63 -2.75
N ILE A 278 6.16 11.29 -4.01
CA ILE A 278 7.06 12.03 -4.90
C ILE A 278 6.34 12.25 -6.24
N GLN A 279 6.27 13.49 -6.70
CA GLN A 279 5.78 13.81 -8.04
C GLN A 279 6.95 14.32 -8.90
N VAL A 280 7.18 13.64 -10.01
CA VAL A 280 8.39 13.84 -10.85
C VAL A 280 7.98 14.12 -12.29
N PRO A 281 8.55 15.14 -12.94
CA PRO A 281 8.34 15.37 -14.38
C PRO A 281 8.65 14.12 -15.22
N ILE A 282 7.76 13.77 -16.15
CA ILE A 282 7.92 12.57 -17.00
C ILE A 282 9.25 12.56 -17.73
N GLN A 283 9.73 13.73 -18.18
CA GLN A 283 11.02 13.85 -18.89
C GLN A 283 12.23 13.43 -18.04
N MET A 284 12.10 13.47 -16.72
CA MET A 284 13.16 13.00 -15.82
C MET A 284 13.18 11.48 -15.69
N LEU A 285 12.03 10.83 -15.91
CA LEU A 285 11.84 9.39 -15.70
C LEU A 285 12.07 8.58 -16.99
N THR A 286 11.64 9.08 -18.13
CA THR A 286 11.77 8.36 -19.41
C THR A 286 13.22 8.31 -19.87
N ARG A 287 13.57 7.22 -20.58
CA ARG A 287 14.89 7.02 -21.15
C ARG A 287 15.27 8.10 -22.17
N THR A 288 14.29 8.56 -22.93
CA THR A 288 14.48 9.57 -23.98
C THR A 288 14.51 11.01 -23.45
N GLY A 289 14.12 11.22 -22.20
CA GLY A 289 13.99 12.57 -21.64
C GLY A 289 12.81 13.35 -22.20
N LYS A 290 11.75 12.67 -22.68
CA LYS A 290 10.57 13.29 -23.30
C LYS A 290 9.29 12.70 -22.75
N VAL A 291 8.19 13.43 -22.94
CA VAL A 291 6.84 12.87 -22.84
C VAL A 291 6.55 12.14 -24.15
N GLU A 292 6.52 10.83 -24.11
CA GLU A 292 6.35 9.98 -25.28
C GLU A 292 4.85 9.76 -25.58
N ALA A 293 4.51 9.42 -26.82
CA ALA A 293 3.17 8.98 -27.15
C ALA A 293 2.87 7.61 -26.52
N ALA A 294 1.61 7.35 -26.16
CA ALA A 294 1.19 6.07 -25.55
C ALA A 294 1.51 4.83 -26.42
N THR A 295 1.73 5.01 -27.72
CA THR A 295 2.13 3.95 -28.64
C THR A 295 3.64 3.71 -28.70
N SER A 296 4.43 4.54 -28.01
CA SER A 296 5.89 4.39 -27.94
C SER A 296 6.27 3.39 -26.86
N VAL A 297 7.21 2.51 -27.17
CA VAL A 297 7.82 1.62 -26.16
C VAL A 297 8.51 2.40 -25.05
N ASP A 298 9.11 3.54 -25.37
CA ASP A 298 9.80 4.41 -24.40
C ASP A 298 8.85 5.18 -23.47
N ALA A 299 7.53 5.09 -23.67
CA ALA A 299 6.54 5.67 -22.77
C ALA A 299 6.37 4.85 -21.47
N THR A 300 6.70 3.56 -21.49
CA THR A 300 6.45 2.66 -20.37
C THR A 300 7.68 2.58 -19.46
N ILE A 301 7.46 2.85 -18.18
CA ILE A 301 8.41 2.70 -17.09
C ILE A 301 7.92 1.63 -16.11
N GLY A 302 8.85 0.95 -15.44
CA GLY A 302 8.57 0.01 -14.36
C GLY A 302 8.95 0.63 -13.02
N ILE A 303 8.10 0.47 -12.01
CA ILE A 303 8.29 1.11 -10.70
C ILE A 303 8.18 0.03 -9.62
N TRP A 304 9.06 0.10 -8.62
CA TRP A 304 8.91 -0.65 -7.37
C TRP A 304 9.47 0.15 -6.21
N SER A 305 9.14 -0.24 -5.01
CA SER A 305 9.68 0.33 -3.78
C SER A 305 10.45 -0.71 -2.98
N SER A 306 11.39 -0.27 -2.16
CA SER A 306 12.11 -1.13 -1.24
C SER A 306 12.41 -0.43 0.08
N THR A 307 12.55 -1.24 1.13
CA THR A 307 13.10 -0.84 2.41
C THR A 307 14.34 -1.64 2.71
N SER A 308 15.35 -0.96 3.26
CA SER A 308 16.64 -1.59 3.56
C SER A 308 17.11 -1.22 4.96
N ARG A 309 17.69 -2.19 5.66
CA ARG A 309 18.31 -2.02 6.97
C ARG A 309 19.82 -2.03 6.87
N PRO A 310 20.56 -1.33 7.76
CA PRO A 310 22.00 -1.43 7.83
C PRO A 310 22.44 -2.90 8.07
N LYS A 311 23.42 -3.37 7.32
CA LYS A 311 24.00 -4.71 7.52
C LYS A 311 24.60 -4.92 8.90
N VAL A 312 25.06 -3.84 9.52
CA VAL A 312 25.68 -3.85 10.86
C VAL A 312 25.13 -2.70 11.68
N THR A 313 24.60 -3.01 12.87
CA THR A 313 24.21 -2.02 13.86
C THR A 313 25.08 -2.18 15.10
N ILE A 314 25.79 -1.11 15.48
CA ILE A 314 26.62 -1.10 16.68
C ILE A 314 25.84 -0.45 17.82
N LEU A 315 25.42 -1.25 18.78
CA LEU A 315 24.81 -0.75 20.01
C LEU A 315 25.89 -0.25 20.96
N ARG A 316 25.88 1.05 21.27
CA ARG A 316 26.78 1.62 22.30
C ARG A 316 26.08 1.58 23.64
N THR A 317 26.70 0.94 24.60
CA THR A 317 26.20 0.82 25.98
C THR A 317 26.64 1.97 26.91
N SER A 318 27.55 2.85 26.46
CA SER A 318 28.00 4.00 27.24
C SER A 318 27.33 5.28 26.78
N TYR A 319 26.49 5.82 27.63
CA TYR A 319 26.18 7.25 27.58
C TYR A 319 27.48 8.01 27.90
N SER A 320 27.92 8.91 27.03
CA SER A 320 28.99 9.82 27.40
C SER A 320 28.50 10.71 28.56
N GLU A 321 29.36 11.03 29.52
CA GLU A 321 28.98 11.90 30.64
C GLU A 321 28.51 13.30 30.22
N SER A 322 28.74 13.69 28.98
CA SER A 322 28.18 14.92 28.37
C SER A 322 26.65 14.91 28.25
N SER A 323 25.99 13.75 28.33
CA SER A 323 24.54 13.67 28.38
C SER A 323 23.92 13.85 29.78
N ARG A 324 24.73 13.99 30.83
CA ARG A 324 24.25 14.36 32.18
C ARG A 324 23.73 15.79 32.29
N GLY A 325 23.83 16.59 31.25
CA GLY A 325 23.27 17.94 31.15
C GLY A 325 21.77 18.04 31.03
N PHE A 326 21.03 16.97 31.15
CA PHE A 326 19.55 16.97 31.02
C PHE A 326 18.83 17.87 32.05
N TRP A 327 19.53 18.25 33.11
CA TRP A 327 19.02 19.13 34.18
C TRP A 327 19.82 20.44 34.37
N SER A 328 20.75 20.74 33.48
CA SER A 328 21.50 21.98 33.53
C SER A 328 20.77 23.10 32.81
N SER A 329 20.34 24.11 33.53
CA SER A 329 19.49 25.22 33.12
C SER A 329 20.12 26.18 32.10
N ASN A 330 21.21 25.83 31.40
CA ASN A 330 21.93 26.78 30.55
C ASN A 330 22.47 26.25 29.22
N SER A 331 22.05 25.08 28.77
CA SER A 331 22.48 24.64 27.42
C SER A 331 21.27 24.48 26.48
N GLN A 332 21.13 25.41 25.55
CA GLN A 332 20.28 25.26 24.36
C GLN A 332 20.84 24.21 23.39
N SER A 333 21.33 23.09 23.90
CA SER A 333 21.76 21.99 23.04
C SER A 333 20.54 21.19 22.62
N LYS A 334 20.15 21.32 21.35
CA LYS A 334 19.22 20.41 20.71
C LYS A 334 19.75 18.98 20.86
N ALA A 335 19.09 18.18 21.70
CA ALA A 335 19.44 16.77 21.81
C ALA A 335 18.97 16.09 20.53
N THR A 336 19.88 15.78 19.64
CA THR A 336 19.62 14.90 18.50
C THR A 336 19.91 13.49 18.99
N VAL A 337 18.86 12.67 19.12
CA VAL A 337 19.06 11.24 19.35
C VAL A 337 19.44 10.63 18.02
N ARG A 338 20.72 10.34 17.86
CA ARG A 338 21.24 9.59 16.72
C ARG A 338 21.64 8.21 17.19
N PRO A 339 21.25 7.17 16.48
CA PRO A 339 21.96 5.91 16.60
C PRO A 339 23.43 6.18 16.30
N ALA A 340 24.30 5.63 17.14
CA ALA A 340 25.72 6.01 17.19
C ALA A 340 26.56 5.60 15.96
N ALA A 341 25.93 5.06 14.91
CA ALA A 341 26.58 4.56 13.71
C ALA A 341 26.27 5.36 12.44
N TYR A 342 25.57 6.49 12.55
CA TYR A 342 25.22 7.27 11.35
C TYR A 342 26.17 8.45 11.18
N SER A 343 26.91 8.45 10.09
CA SER A 343 27.54 9.66 9.55
C SER A 343 26.47 10.60 9.01
N ASP A 344 26.62 11.90 9.26
CA ASP A 344 25.72 12.94 8.74
C ASP A 344 25.94 13.25 7.26
N ASP A 345 27.01 12.72 6.69
CA ASP A 345 27.33 12.92 5.29
C ASP A 345 26.65 11.82 4.45
N PRO A 346 25.63 12.18 3.64
CA PRO A 346 25.01 11.21 2.74
C PRO A 346 26.01 10.54 1.78
N ARG A 347 27.21 11.14 1.62
CA ARG A 347 28.30 10.59 0.81
C ARG A 347 29.12 9.51 1.50
N GLU A 348 29.01 9.40 2.84
CA GLU A 348 29.77 8.41 3.64
C GLU A 348 29.04 7.09 3.83
N GLN A 349 27.79 6.97 3.36
CA GLN A 349 27.02 5.74 3.46
C GLN A 349 26.81 5.18 2.05
N ASP A 350 27.67 4.25 1.69
CA ASP A 350 27.54 3.50 0.46
C ASP A 350 26.24 2.65 0.50
N ALA A 351 25.55 2.51 -0.62
CA ALA A 351 24.41 1.60 -0.74
C ALA A 351 24.78 0.16 -0.36
N ASP A 352 26.06 -0.18 -0.44
CA ASP A 352 26.64 -1.45 0.01
C ASP A 352 26.53 -1.70 1.53
N ASP A 353 26.27 -0.66 2.34
CA ASP A 353 26.10 -0.78 3.80
C ASP A 353 24.69 -1.24 4.21
N PHE A 354 23.74 -1.30 3.28
CA PHE A 354 22.37 -1.69 3.52
C PHE A 354 22.04 -3.06 2.90
N SER A 355 21.04 -3.71 3.46
CA SER A 355 20.45 -4.93 2.93
C SER A 355 18.96 -4.74 2.78
N GLN A 356 18.43 -4.97 1.59
CA GLN A 356 17.00 -4.95 1.34
C GLN A 356 16.30 -5.98 2.23
N VAL A 357 15.23 -5.56 2.91
CA VAL A 357 14.40 -6.41 3.78
C VAL A 357 13.03 -6.64 3.20
N GLN A 358 12.52 -5.68 2.40
CA GLN A 358 11.27 -5.83 1.69
C GLN A 358 11.29 -5.05 0.38
N ARG A 359 10.44 -5.45 -0.56
CA ARG A 359 10.07 -4.72 -1.76
C ARG A 359 8.59 -4.92 -2.09
N LEU A 360 8.03 -3.98 -2.81
CA LEU A 360 6.69 -4.06 -3.35
C LEU A 360 6.63 -3.39 -4.74
N ALA A 361 5.87 -3.99 -5.66
CA ALA A 361 5.56 -3.43 -6.96
C ALA A 361 4.06 -3.57 -7.27
N ASN A 362 3.63 -4.67 -7.90
CA ASN A 362 2.21 -4.92 -8.08
C ASN A 362 1.57 -5.34 -6.74
N PRO A 363 0.34 -4.90 -6.48
CA PRO A 363 -0.38 -5.31 -5.28
C PRO A 363 -0.68 -6.81 -5.28
N LEU A 364 -0.73 -7.40 -4.09
CA LEU A 364 -1.19 -8.77 -3.81
C LEU A 364 -0.30 -9.90 -4.37
N ILE A 365 0.86 -9.63 -4.95
CA ILE A 365 1.75 -10.69 -5.47
C ILE A 365 2.39 -11.46 -4.32
N ASN A 366 3.08 -10.78 -3.41
CA ASN A 366 3.70 -11.47 -2.28
C ASN A 366 2.66 -12.04 -1.31
N GLU A 367 1.48 -11.45 -1.27
CA GLU A 367 0.39 -11.83 -0.37
C GLU A 367 -0.32 -13.10 -0.81
N LEU A 368 -0.72 -13.16 -2.08
CA LEU A 368 -1.60 -14.22 -2.60
C LEU A 368 -0.91 -15.19 -3.54
N VAL A 369 0.11 -14.76 -4.26
CA VAL A 369 0.75 -15.57 -5.32
C VAL A 369 1.98 -16.30 -4.80
N ILE A 370 2.87 -15.59 -4.11
CA ILE A 370 4.13 -16.17 -3.61
C ILE A 370 3.87 -17.09 -2.41
N GLY A 371 4.36 -18.32 -2.48
CA GLY A 371 4.20 -19.30 -1.40
C GLY A 371 4.94 -18.90 -0.11
N ILE A 372 4.31 -19.17 1.06
CA ILE A 372 4.76 -18.71 2.38
C ILE A 372 6.24 -19.01 2.69
N GLY A 373 6.75 -20.16 2.25
CA GLY A 373 8.16 -20.53 2.46
C GLY A 373 9.16 -19.74 1.60
N THR A 374 8.69 -18.88 0.71
CA THR A 374 9.49 -18.14 -0.26
C THR A 374 9.31 -16.62 -0.14
N LYS A 375 8.31 -16.17 0.61
CA LYS A 375 7.93 -14.75 0.75
C LYS A 375 9.09 -13.86 1.18
N ASP A 376 9.82 -14.22 2.24
CA ASP A 376 10.97 -13.45 2.71
C ASP A 376 12.08 -13.38 1.66
N TYR A 377 12.30 -14.48 0.92
CA TYR A 377 13.29 -14.51 -0.14
C TYR A 377 12.87 -13.62 -1.33
N TRP A 378 11.59 -13.62 -1.67
CA TRP A 378 11.03 -12.70 -2.66
C TRP A 378 11.22 -11.24 -2.22
N SER A 379 10.89 -10.90 -1.00
CA SER A 379 11.06 -9.56 -0.41
C SER A 379 12.52 -9.07 -0.46
N MET A 380 13.48 -9.96 -0.24
CA MET A 380 14.92 -9.63 -0.27
C MET A 380 15.54 -9.68 -1.67
N SER A 381 14.84 -10.21 -2.68
CA SER A 381 15.33 -10.30 -4.06
C SER A 381 15.06 -9.00 -4.84
N LYS A 382 15.69 -8.86 -6.01
CA LYS A 382 15.42 -7.73 -6.93
C LYS A 382 14.58 -8.21 -8.12
N PRO A 383 13.73 -7.35 -8.72
CA PRO A 383 12.86 -7.72 -9.85
C PRO A 383 13.54 -8.43 -10.99
N VAL A 384 14.78 -8.06 -11.32
CA VAL A 384 15.58 -8.74 -12.38
C VAL A 384 15.77 -10.24 -12.14
N ASN A 385 15.56 -10.72 -10.93
CA ASN A 385 15.71 -12.14 -10.57
C ASN A 385 14.38 -12.89 -10.49
N ASP A 386 13.25 -12.27 -10.85
CA ASP A 386 11.90 -12.83 -10.60
C ASP A 386 11.55 -14.04 -11.45
N ALA A 387 12.30 -14.31 -12.51
CA ALA A 387 12.12 -15.54 -13.27
C ALA A 387 12.17 -16.83 -12.42
N GLN A 388 12.83 -16.78 -11.24
CA GLN A 388 12.85 -17.90 -10.29
C GLN A 388 11.51 -18.12 -9.59
N PHE A 389 10.64 -17.12 -9.53
CA PHE A 389 9.31 -17.19 -8.91
C PHE A 389 8.20 -17.48 -9.91
N ALA A 390 8.47 -17.49 -11.21
CA ALA A 390 7.50 -17.77 -12.27
C ALA A 390 6.62 -19.03 -12.04
N PRO A 391 7.10 -20.09 -11.38
CA PRO A 391 6.23 -21.22 -11.07
C PRO A 391 4.99 -20.85 -10.23
N PHE A 392 5.05 -19.81 -9.38
CA PHE A 392 3.91 -19.33 -8.60
C PHE A 392 2.91 -18.57 -9.48
N ASP A 393 3.40 -17.78 -10.43
CA ASP A 393 2.55 -17.06 -11.40
C ASP A 393 1.84 -18.04 -12.34
N LEU A 394 2.53 -19.11 -12.73
CA LEU A 394 2.00 -20.12 -13.65
C LEU A 394 1.02 -21.08 -13.00
N ASP A 395 1.01 -21.19 -11.69
CA ASP A 395 0.13 -22.10 -10.93
C ASP A 395 -0.22 -21.53 -9.55
N PRO A 396 -0.91 -20.38 -9.49
CA PRO A 396 -1.19 -19.70 -8.22
C PRO A 396 -2.11 -20.53 -7.32
N GLU A 397 -1.65 -20.78 -6.10
CA GLU A 397 -2.34 -21.64 -5.14
C GLU A 397 -3.71 -21.06 -4.72
N PHE A 398 -3.79 -19.75 -4.54
CA PHE A 398 -5.04 -19.10 -4.13
C PHE A 398 -6.18 -19.31 -5.14
N VAL A 399 -5.87 -19.43 -6.43
CA VAL A 399 -6.86 -19.71 -7.46
C VAL A 399 -7.47 -21.10 -7.28
N LYS A 400 -6.65 -22.10 -6.91
CA LYS A 400 -7.13 -23.46 -6.62
C LYS A 400 -8.01 -23.49 -5.38
N ILE A 401 -7.68 -22.67 -4.38
CA ILE A 401 -8.46 -22.52 -3.16
C ILE A 401 -9.83 -21.92 -3.50
N VAL A 402 -9.85 -20.84 -4.25
CA VAL A 402 -11.09 -20.20 -4.72
C VAL A 402 -11.94 -21.19 -5.53
N ASP A 403 -11.35 -21.86 -6.50
CA ASP A 403 -12.07 -22.88 -7.30
C ASP A 403 -12.65 -24.00 -6.41
N SER A 404 -11.87 -24.49 -5.46
CA SER A 404 -12.32 -25.56 -4.55
C SER A 404 -13.46 -25.11 -3.65
N LEU A 405 -13.36 -23.93 -3.06
CA LEU A 405 -14.36 -23.38 -2.16
C LEU A 405 -15.67 -23.07 -2.89
N TYR A 406 -15.58 -22.33 -3.97
CA TYR A 406 -16.77 -21.82 -4.68
C TYR A 406 -17.43 -22.86 -5.57
N SER A 407 -16.71 -23.87 -6.06
CA SER A 407 -17.32 -24.99 -6.79
C SER A 407 -18.23 -25.84 -5.92
N VAL A 408 -17.97 -25.91 -4.60
CA VAL A 408 -18.83 -26.58 -3.62
C VAL A 408 -20.07 -25.76 -3.31
N LEU A 409 -19.90 -24.44 -3.12
CA LEU A 409 -20.98 -23.51 -2.80
C LEU A 409 -21.94 -23.29 -3.97
N ALA A 410 -21.42 -23.28 -5.18
CA ALA A 410 -22.18 -23.11 -6.41
C ALA A 410 -21.60 -23.99 -7.52
N PRO A 411 -21.99 -25.27 -7.58
CA PRO A 411 -21.47 -26.21 -8.56
C PRO A 411 -21.64 -25.70 -10.01
N GLY A 412 -20.53 -25.59 -10.74
CA GLY A 412 -20.50 -25.08 -12.10
C GLY A 412 -20.43 -23.57 -12.22
N ALA A 413 -20.30 -22.83 -11.11
CA ALA A 413 -20.34 -21.38 -11.11
C ALA A 413 -18.97 -20.73 -11.34
N LEU A 414 -17.88 -21.31 -10.86
CA LEU A 414 -16.54 -20.79 -10.99
C LEU A 414 -15.60 -21.88 -11.52
N TYR A 415 -14.86 -21.57 -12.57
CA TYR A 415 -13.83 -22.42 -13.13
C TYR A 415 -12.72 -21.54 -13.68
N SER A 416 -11.59 -21.56 -13.02
CA SER A 416 -10.40 -20.85 -13.49
C SER A 416 -9.73 -21.58 -14.65
N PRO A 417 -8.97 -20.87 -15.51
CA PRO A 417 -8.14 -21.51 -16.50
C PRO A 417 -7.17 -22.50 -15.84
N PRO A 418 -6.91 -23.67 -16.46
CA PRO A 418 -5.98 -24.65 -15.90
C PRO A 418 -4.54 -24.17 -15.94
N ALA A 419 -3.73 -24.63 -15.02
CA ALA A 419 -2.28 -24.44 -15.08
C ALA A 419 -1.67 -25.18 -16.29
N PRO A 420 -0.58 -24.64 -16.91
CA PRO A 420 0.10 -23.40 -16.54
C PRO A 420 -0.67 -22.14 -16.98
N ARG A 421 -0.79 -21.18 -16.10
CA ARG A 421 -1.48 -19.91 -16.29
C ARG A 421 -0.63 -18.90 -17.08
N THR A 422 -0.34 -19.25 -18.33
CA THR A 422 0.42 -18.37 -19.23
C THR A 422 -0.32 -17.06 -19.57
N ASP A 423 -1.60 -16.98 -19.28
CA ASP A 423 -2.42 -15.79 -19.39
C ASP A 423 -2.10 -14.73 -18.31
N LEU A 424 -1.50 -15.13 -17.19
CA LEU A 424 -1.07 -14.22 -16.13
C LEU A 424 0.34 -13.66 -16.34
N LEU A 425 1.19 -14.34 -17.14
CA LEU A 425 2.55 -13.87 -17.39
C LEU A 425 2.67 -12.42 -17.87
N PRO A 426 1.77 -11.88 -18.72
CA PRO A 426 1.83 -10.47 -19.09
C PRO A 426 1.79 -9.48 -17.94
N LEU A 427 1.30 -9.89 -16.76
CA LEU A 427 1.31 -9.04 -15.57
C LEU A 427 2.71 -8.93 -14.94
N VAL A 428 3.56 -9.92 -15.14
CA VAL A 428 4.93 -9.99 -14.59
C VAL A 428 6.02 -9.99 -15.66
N GLU A 429 5.65 -10.04 -16.94
CA GLU A 429 6.54 -9.76 -18.07
C GLU A 429 6.51 -8.26 -18.39
N TYR A 430 7.59 -7.77 -19.01
CA TYR A 430 7.67 -6.35 -19.36
C TYR A 430 6.85 -6.03 -20.62
N LEU A 431 5.55 -6.24 -20.54
CA LEU A 431 4.59 -5.81 -21.57
C LEU A 431 3.90 -4.54 -21.10
N PRO A 432 3.81 -3.49 -21.92
CA PRO A 432 3.03 -2.32 -21.54
C PRO A 432 1.58 -2.74 -21.31
N PRO A 433 0.93 -2.25 -20.26
CA PRO A 433 -0.49 -2.55 -20.00
C PRO A 433 -1.38 -2.11 -21.16
N ILE A 434 -0.98 -1.06 -21.87
CA ILE A 434 -1.59 -0.59 -23.11
C ILE A 434 -0.57 -0.84 -24.21
N ALA A 435 -1.00 -1.57 -25.24
CA ALA A 435 -0.12 -2.03 -26.30
C ALA A 435 0.61 -0.87 -27.00
N ALA A 436 1.88 -0.73 -26.73
CA ALA A 436 2.79 0.01 -27.59
C ALA A 436 3.19 -0.89 -28.77
N SER A 437 3.10 -0.39 -29.98
CA SER A 437 3.49 -1.19 -31.15
C SER A 437 4.98 -1.50 -31.12
N GLY A 438 5.32 -2.78 -31.33
CA GLY A 438 6.70 -3.23 -31.37
C GLY A 438 7.32 -3.63 -30.03
N THR A 439 6.53 -3.71 -28.97
CA THR A 439 7.01 -4.26 -27.70
C THR A 439 7.14 -5.78 -27.78
N SER A 440 8.29 -6.28 -27.38
CA SER A 440 8.50 -7.69 -27.06
C SER A 440 8.21 -7.94 -25.59
N SER A 441 7.90 -9.18 -25.22
CA SER A 441 7.95 -9.59 -23.82
C SER A 441 9.36 -9.34 -23.29
N GLY A 442 9.45 -8.59 -22.20
CA GLY A 442 10.70 -8.40 -21.46
C GLY A 442 10.96 -9.56 -20.50
N PRO A 443 11.91 -9.41 -19.59
CA PRO A 443 12.15 -10.38 -18.53
C PRO A 443 10.92 -10.48 -17.61
N ILE A 444 10.73 -11.64 -16.98
CA ILE A 444 9.81 -11.77 -15.86
C ILE A 444 10.37 -10.92 -14.73
N ALA A 445 9.65 -9.88 -14.36
CA ALA A 445 10.00 -8.95 -13.31
C ALA A 445 8.71 -8.33 -12.76
N ASP A 446 8.47 -8.48 -11.48
CA ASP A 446 7.34 -7.82 -10.82
C ASP A 446 7.61 -6.33 -10.68
N LEU A 447 6.95 -5.56 -11.52
CA LEU A 447 7.05 -4.10 -11.62
C LEU A 447 5.67 -3.50 -11.81
N LEU A 448 5.37 -2.46 -11.09
CA LEU A 448 4.20 -1.62 -11.38
C LEU A 448 4.51 -0.79 -12.64
N ARG A 449 3.96 -1.21 -13.78
CA ARG A 449 4.25 -0.60 -15.08
C ARG A 449 3.29 0.52 -15.40
N LEU A 450 3.84 1.64 -15.79
CA LEU A 450 3.10 2.84 -16.15
C LEU A 450 3.50 3.31 -17.55
N ASN A 451 2.56 3.31 -18.46
CA ASN A 451 2.69 3.99 -19.75
C ASN A 451 2.43 5.48 -19.56
N THR A 452 3.48 6.24 -19.44
CA THR A 452 3.42 7.70 -19.17
C THR A 452 2.82 8.51 -20.32
N GLY A 453 2.65 7.91 -21.49
CA GLY A 453 2.01 8.53 -22.66
C GLY A 453 0.49 8.53 -22.61
N VAL A 454 -0.12 7.74 -21.71
CA VAL A 454 -1.58 7.73 -21.51
C VAL A 454 -1.95 8.92 -20.63
N ALA A 455 -2.86 9.75 -21.11
CA ALA A 455 -3.35 10.90 -20.34
C ALA A 455 -4.16 10.43 -19.11
N PRO A 456 -4.15 11.20 -18.01
CA PRO A 456 -4.97 10.86 -16.85
C PRO A 456 -6.46 10.91 -17.18
N THR A 457 -7.24 10.11 -16.49
CA THR A 457 -8.71 10.18 -16.52
C THR A 457 -9.18 11.08 -15.39
N ALA A 458 -10.07 12.02 -15.70
CA ALA A 458 -10.63 12.89 -14.67
C ALA A 458 -11.30 12.08 -13.55
N PRO A 459 -11.13 12.47 -12.26
CA PRO A 459 -11.62 11.68 -11.12
C PRO A 459 -13.09 11.27 -11.23
N GLY A 460 -13.98 12.17 -11.67
CA GLY A 460 -15.40 11.85 -11.88
C GLY A 460 -15.71 10.88 -13.02
N ASN A 461 -14.73 10.54 -13.87
CA ASN A 461 -14.84 9.58 -14.97
C ASN A 461 -13.97 8.33 -14.75
N ALA A 462 -13.12 8.34 -13.74
CA ALA A 462 -12.26 7.22 -13.40
C ALA A 462 -13.11 5.99 -13.04
N LYS A 463 -12.65 4.82 -13.47
CA LYS A 463 -13.31 3.55 -13.17
C LYS A 463 -12.49 2.77 -12.17
N ARG A 464 -13.12 2.36 -11.05
CA ARG A 464 -12.46 1.57 -10.01
C ARG A 464 -11.79 0.29 -10.54
N LEU A 465 -12.39 -0.35 -11.53
CA LEU A 465 -11.83 -1.54 -12.16
C LEU A 465 -10.81 -1.25 -13.27
N GLY A 466 -10.34 -0.01 -13.38
CA GLY A 466 -9.28 0.37 -14.30
C GLY A 466 -9.50 -0.12 -15.73
N LEU A 467 -8.49 -0.77 -16.29
CA LEU A 467 -8.52 -1.27 -17.67
C LEU A 467 -9.64 -2.31 -17.91
N LEU A 468 -10.03 -3.09 -16.90
CA LEU A 468 -11.16 -4.04 -17.04
C LEU A 468 -12.48 -3.34 -17.32
N ALA A 469 -12.63 -2.09 -16.86
CA ALA A 469 -13.80 -1.24 -17.16
C ALA A 469 -13.58 -0.29 -18.34
N GLY A 470 -12.49 -0.44 -19.09
CA GLY A 470 -12.16 0.38 -20.25
C GLY A 470 -11.47 1.71 -19.92
N ASP A 471 -11.01 1.91 -18.69
CA ASP A 471 -10.24 3.08 -18.30
C ASP A 471 -8.73 2.79 -18.41
N GLY A 472 -8.13 3.24 -19.50
CA GLY A 472 -6.74 2.98 -19.82
C GLY A 472 -5.72 3.69 -18.93
N ALA A 473 -6.14 4.64 -18.10
CA ALA A 473 -5.27 5.31 -17.12
C ALA A 473 -5.27 4.62 -15.75
N GLY A 474 -6.10 3.59 -15.55
CA GLY A 474 -6.17 2.82 -14.31
C GLY A 474 -5.40 1.51 -14.39
N PHE A 475 -5.31 0.80 -13.25
CA PHE A 475 -4.59 -0.46 -13.12
C PHE A 475 -4.98 -1.48 -14.21
N PRO A 476 -4.02 -2.21 -14.82
CA PRO A 476 -2.59 -2.30 -14.51
C PRO A 476 -1.68 -1.29 -15.23
N ASN A 477 -2.21 -0.20 -15.75
CA ASN A 477 -1.41 0.93 -16.24
C ASN A 477 -1.04 1.87 -15.11
N GLY A 478 -0.04 1.51 -14.32
CA GLY A 478 0.19 2.06 -13.01
C GLY A 478 -0.92 1.64 -12.02
N ARG A 479 -1.03 2.36 -10.92
CA ARG A 479 -2.08 2.17 -9.91
C ARG A 479 -2.44 3.53 -9.33
N ARG A 480 -3.71 3.92 -9.44
CA ARG A 480 -4.26 5.10 -8.74
C ARG A 480 -4.76 4.68 -7.36
N LEU A 481 -4.97 5.63 -6.47
CA LEU A 481 -5.50 5.36 -5.13
C LEU A 481 -6.89 4.69 -5.19
N ALA A 482 -7.74 5.11 -6.13
CA ALA A 482 -9.09 4.60 -6.28
C ALA A 482 -9.20 3.34 -7.18
N ASP A 483 -8.10 2.75 -7.62
CA ASP A 483 -8.14 1.49 -8.38
C ASP A 483 -8.36 0.32 -7.42
N ASP A 484 -9.47 -0.38 -7.60
CA ASP A 484 -9.88 -1.54 -6.81
C ASP A 484 -9.07 -2.78 -7.22
N VAL A 485 -7.85 -2.84 -6.71
CA VAL A 485 -6.89 -3.87 -7.11
C VAL A 485 -7.25 -5.26 -6.56
N VAL A 486 -8.04 -5.34 -5.51
CA VAL A 486 -8.50 -6.61 -4.95
C VAL A 486 -9.50 -7.25 -5.90
N ASP A 487 -10.54 -6.53 -6.28
CA ASP A 487 -11.53 -6.99 -7.25
C ASP A 487 -10.89 -7.29 -8.61
N ILE A 488 -9.99 -6.42 -9.08
CA ILE A 488 -9.28 -6.64 -10.36
C ILE A 488 -8.46 -7.94 -10.29
N THR A 489 -7.69 -8.15 -9.22
CA THR A 489 -6.85 -9.34 -9.07
C THR A 489 -7.69 -10.62 -9.01
N LEU A 490 -8.76 -10.62 -8.21
CA LEU A 490 -9.68 -11.75 -8.14
C LEU A 490 -10.27 -12.09 -9.51
N ARG A 491 -10.77 -11.09 -10.24
CA ARG A 491 -11.39 -11.27 -11.56
C ARG A 491 -10.42 -11.75 -12.63
N VAL A 492 -9.20 -11.20 -12.64
CA VAL A 492 -8.15 -11.62 -13.57
C VAL A 492 -7.69 -13.05 -13.27
N ALA A 493 -7.46 -13.34 -12.00
CA ALA A 493 -6.94 -14.65 -11.60
C ALA A 493 -7.94 -15.79 -11.86
N VAL A 494 -9.22 -15.60 -11.55
CA VAL A 494 -10.24 -16.65 -11.70
C VAL A 494 -11.00 -16.58 -13.02
N GLY A 495 -11.08 -15.43 -13.64
CA GLY A 495 -11.92 -15.21 -14.82
C GLY A 495 -11.26 -15.47 -16.17
N GLY A 496 -9.94 -15.63 -16.23
CA GLY A 496 -9.21 -15.79 -17.49
C GLY A 496 -9.42 -14.61 -18.46
N VAL A 497 -9.55 -13.40 -17.93
CA VAL A 497 -9.92 -12.18 -18.68
C VAL A 497 -8.85 -11.82 -19.72
N LEU A 498 -7.59 -12.15 -19.45
CA LEU A 498 -6.45 -11.73 -20.28
C LEU A 498 -6.18 -12.63 -21.49
N ALA A 499 -6.65 -13.87 -21.51
CA ALA A 499 -6.17 -14.85 -22.50
C ALA A 499 -7.25 -15.56 -23.32
N GLY A 500 -8.40 -14.96 -23.53
CA GLY A 500 -9.42 -15.57 -24.38
C GLY A 500 -9.87 -16.94 -23.89
N ASN A 501 -10.10 -17.08 -22.59
CA ASN A 501 -10.85 -18.17 -21.97
C ASN A 501 -10.36 -19.59 -22.32
N LYS A 502 -9.18 -19.95 -21.91
CA LYS A 502 -8.69 -21.33 -21.98
C LYS A 502 -9.21 -22.18 -20.84
N CYS A 503 -10.51 -22.22 -20.64
CA CYS A 503 -11.12 -23.08 -19.64
C CYS A 503 -10.97 -24.55 -20.00
N GLY A 504 -10.96 -25.42 -18.99
CA GLY A 504 -10.93 -26.86 -19.17
C GLY A 504 -12.09 -27.35 -20.07
N ALA A 505 -11.97 -28.58 -20.55
CA ALA A 505 -12.83 -29.17 -21.58
C ALA A 505 -14.36 -29.14 -21.32
N ALA A 506 -14.79 -28.82 -20.12
CA ALA A 506 -16.21 -28.71 -19.73
C ALA A 506 -16.80 -27.31 -20.01
N HIS A 507 -15.96 -26.29 -20.25
CA HIS A 507 -16.39 -24.90 -20.44
C HIS A 507 -15.79 -24.33 -21.72
N THR A 508 -16.63 -24.18 -22.74
CA THR A 508 -16.19 -23.82 -24.10
C THR A 508 -16.23 -22.34 -24.41
N SER A 509 -16.79 -21.50 -23.54
CA SER A 509 -17.03 -20.09 -23.85
C SER A 509 -16.63 -19.07 -22.79
N SER A 510 -16.49 -19.45 -21.53
CA SER A 510 -15.95 -18.58 -20.46
C SER A 510 -15.43 -19.43 -19.30
N CYS A 511 -14.40 -18.95 -18.64
CA CYS A 511 -13.85 -19.62 -17.46
C CYS A 511 -14.68 -19.32 -16.22
N SER A 512 -15.38 -18.22 -16.21
CA SER A 512 -16.37 -17.91 -15.17
C SER A 512 -17.76 -17.92 -15.80
N VAL A 513 -18.70 -18.59 -15.16
CA VAL A 513 -20.12 -18.56 -15.52
C VAL A 513 -20.83 -17.33 -14.98
N PHE A 514 -20.15 -16.53 -14.18
CA PHE A 514 -20.70 -15.29 -13.68
C PHE A 514 -20.74 -14.24 -14.78
N PRO A 515 -21.89 -13.57 -14.98
CA PRO A 515 -21.93 -12.40 -15.82
C PRO A 515 -20.88 -11.40 -15.36
N ASN A 516 -20.07 -10.93 -16.30
CA ASN A 516 -19.06 -9.87 -16.08
C ASN A 516 -17.91 -10.21 -15.11
N ASN A 517 -17.71 -11.49 -14.75
CA ASN A 517 -16.69 -11.87 -13.77
C ASN A 517 -16.75 -11.00 -12.50
N ALA A 518 -17.93 -10.84 -11.94
CA ALA A 518 -18.21 -9.90 -10.86
C ALA A 518 -17.80 -10.46 -9.47
N LEU A 519 -16.66 -11.14 -9.38
CA LEU A 519 -16.06 -11.56 -8.12
C LEU A 519 -15.37 -10.36 -7.45
N GLY A 520 -15.52 -10.24 -6.15
CA GLY A 520 -14.91 -9.18 -5.36
C GLY A 520 -15.00 -9.48 -3.87
N ASP A 521 -14.22 -8.75 -3.07
CA ASP A 521 -14.25 -8.90 -1.61
C ASP A 521 -15.43 -8.16 -0.97
N GLY A 522 -16.10 -7.28 -1.72
CA GLY A 522 -17.26 -6.53 -1.27
C GLY A 522 -16.92 -5.17 -0.67
N VAL A 523 -15.66 -4.78 -0.71
CA VAL A 523 -15.21 -3.42 -0.36
C VAL A 523 -14.84 -2.69 -1.63
N ASN A 524 -15.29 -1.49 -1.80
CA ASN A 524 -14.93 -0.68 -2.94
C ASN A 524 -14.86 0.82 -2.61
N VAL A 525 -14.34 1.61 -3.52
CA VAL A 525 -13.94 3.00 -3.30
C VAL A 525 -15.02 3.93 -2.70
N ASN A 526 -16.27 3.51 -2.70
CA ASN A 526 -17.35 4.32 -2.11
C ASN A 526 -17.54 4.09 -0.60
N ASP A 527 -16.95 3.04 -0.05
CA ASP A 527 -16.97 2.73 1.38
C ASP A 527 -15.66 3.07 2.05
N VAL A 528 -14.72 3.43 1.25
CA VAL A 528 -13.45 3.87 1.75
C VAL A 528 -13.73 4.97 2.73
N ASP A 529 -13.50 4.61 3.92
CA ASP A 529 -13.29 5.49 5.01
C ASP A 529 -14.42 6.48 5.32
N THR A 530 -15.19 6.12 6.26
CA THR A 530 -16.12 7.01 6.93
C THR A 530 -15.44 7.85 7.97
N ASP A 531 -14.13 7.72 8.09
CA ASP A 531 -13.40 8.69 8.85
C ASP A 531 -13.63 10.04 8.22
N LEU A 532 -14.40 10.77 8.90
CA LEU A 532 -14.59 12.17 8.69
C LEU A 532 -13.22 12.80 8.67
N ALA A 533 -12.63 12.95 7.52
CA ALA A 533 -11.64 13.96 7.34
C ALA A 533 -12.29 15.23 7.84
N VAL A 534 -11.99 15.55 9.06
CA VAL A 534 -12.40 16.81 9.64
C VAL A 534 -11.44 17.81 9.02
N ASP A 535 -11.83 18.35 7.89
CA ASP A 535 -11.15 19.49 7.28
C ASP A 535 -11.14 20.74 8.20
N GLY A 536 -11.48 20.55 9.46
CA GLY A 536 -11.64 21.61 10.46
C GLY A 536 -12.82 22.53 10.21
N THR A 537 -13.59 22.33 9.15
CA THR A 537 -14.67 23.22 8.73
C THR A 537 -16.05 22.60 8.77
N THR A 538 -16.33 21.80 9.75
CA THR A 538 -17.71 21.45 10.11
C THR A 538 -18.47 20.42 9.30
N ASN A 539 -18.03 19.95 8.20
CA ASN A 539 -18.79 18.93 7.51
C ASN A 539 -18.01 18.19 6.45
N LEU A 540 -17.97 16.91 6.70
CA LEU A 540 -18.28 15.99 5.63
C LEU A 540 -17.58 16.32 4.33
N VAL A 541 -16.44 15.76 4.27
CA VAL A 541 -15.96 15.06 3.13
C VAL A 541 -16.80 15.26 1.89
N GLU A 542 -16.16 15.66 0.85
CA GLU A 542 -16.65 15.45 -0.52
C GLU A 542 -17.30 14.06 -0.58
N PRO A 543 -18.58 13.93 -0.88
CA PRO A 543 -19.19 12.62 -0.97
C PRO A 543 -18.46 11.82 -2.03
N ASN A 544 -17.89 10.70 -1.64
CA ASN A 544 -17.29 9.66 -2.46
C ASN A 544 -15.82 9.82 -2.88
N THR A 545 -15.01 10.62 -2.21
CA THR A 545 -13.56 10.57 -2.43
C THR A 545 -12.81 10.88 -1.14
N HIS A 546 -12.13 9.87 -0.61
CA HIS A 546 -11.18 10.02 0.50
C HIS A 546 -9.79 10.43 0.01
N PHE A 547 -9.67 10.88 -1.21
CA PHE A 547 -8.41 11.25 -1.83
C PHE A 547 -8.45 12.71 -2.25
N HIS A 548 -7.39 13.43 -1.96
CA HIS A 548 -7.23 14.77 -2.50
C HIS A 548 -7.10 14.72 -4.02
N THR A 549 -7.58 15.77 -4.70
CA THR A 549 -7.50 15.91 -6.16
C THR A 549 -6.20 16.56 -6.63
N SER A 550 -5.25 16.75 -5.73
CA SER A 550 -3.92 17.32 -6.01
C SER A 550 -2.86 16.67 -5.13
N PHE A 551 -1.60 16.78 -5.56
CA PHE A 551 -0.47 16.26 -4.78
C PHE A 551 -0.51 16.72 -3.31
N PRO A 552 -0.31 15.81 -2.36
CA PRO A 552 0.15 14.41 -2.49
C PRO A 552 -0.94 13.36 -2.69
N TYR A 553 -2.20 13.73 -2.91
CA TYR A 553 -3.39 12.93 -3.21
C TYR A 553 -3.94 12.08 -2.05
N VAL A 554 -3.14 11.75 -1.06
CA VAL A 554 -3.55 10.97 0.12
C VAL A 554 -4.32 11.84 1.11
N ASP A 555 -5.25 11.26 1.86
CA ASP A 555 -6.09 12.02 2.80
C ASP A 555 -5.39 12.28 4.14
N TYR A 556 -6.04 13.07 4.98
CA TYR A 556 -5.55 13.46 6.29
C TYR A 556 -5.54 12.28 7.25
N CYS A 557 -4.51 12.19 8.08
CA CYS A 557 -4.46 11.22 9.16
C CYS A 557 -5.64 11.42 10.11
N PRO A 558 -6.45 10.39 10.37
CA PRO A 558 -7.51 10.45 11.35
C PRO A 558 -6.94 10.69 12.75
N SER A 559 -7.72 11.34 13.61
CA SER A 559 -7.32 11.49 15.00
C SER A 559 -7.95 10.39 15.86
N GLY A 560 -7.24 9.93 16.88
CA GLY A 560 -7.76 8.92 17.80
C GLY A 560 -9.03 9.34 18.55
N ARG A 561 -9.36 10.62 18.53
CA ARG A 561 -10.62 11.13 19.07
C ARG A 561 -11.79 10.91 18.12
N ASN A 562 -11.55 11.07 16.82
CA ASN A 562 -12.61 11.12 15.80
C ASN A 562 -12.78 9.81 15.04
N ARG A 563 -11.72 9.00 15.02
CA ARG A 563 -11.70 7.77 14.24
C ARG A 563 -12.65 6.70 14.79
N ARG A 564 -13.11 5.83 13.91
CA ARG A 564 -13.89 4.64 14.21
C ARG A 564 -13.53 3.53 13.27
N HIS A 565 -13.60 2.29 13.76
CA HIS A 565 -13.52 1.08 12.94
C HIS A 565 -14.91 0.49 12.74
N ILE A 566 -15.83 1.28 12.29
CA ILE A 566 -17.22 0.88 12.03
C ILE A 566 -17.66 1.55 10.74
N ASP A 567 -17.97 0.75 9.75
CA ASP A 567 -18.44 1.24 8.46
C ASP A 567 -19.93 1.64 8.49
N PRO A 568 -20.37 2.53 7.59
CA PRO A 568 -21.78 2.85 7.46
C PRO A 568 -22.60 1.60 7.19
N GLY A 569 -23.68 1.44 7.96
CA GLY A 569 -24.58 0.30 7.86
C GLY A 569 -24.27 -0.84 8.83
N GLU A 570 -23.12 -0.82 9.50
CA GLU A 570 -22.82 -1.76 10.57
C GLU A 570 -23.59 -1.50 11.88
N PRO A 571 -23.75 -2.52 12.75
CA PRO A 571 -24.37 -2.32 14.07
C PRO A 571 -23.62 -1.25 14.88
N GLY A 572 -24.33 -0.20 15.26
CA GLY A 572 -23.77 0.96 15.95
C GLY A 572 -23.58 2.20 15.08
N CYS A 573 -23.75 2.05 13.77
CA CYS A 573 -23.77 3.11 12.79
C CYS A 573 -25.09 3.06 12.03
N THR A 574 -25.89 4.10 12.09
CA THR A 574 -27.18 4.13 11.38
C THR A 574 -27.00 4.40 9.91
N ALA A 575 -27.36 3.40 9.12
CA ALA A 575 -27.68 3.42 7.69
C ALA A 575 -26.75 4.16 6.73
N GLY A 576 -26.25 3.46 5.72
CA GLY A 576 -25.37 3.91 4.65
C GLY A 576 -25.82 5.07 3.75
N THR A 577 -26.62 5.98 4.24
CA THR A 577 -27.00 7.24 3.56
C THR A 577 -27.09 8.40 4.55
N GLY A 578 -26.69 8.19 5.79
CA GLY A 578 -26.75 9.20 6.85
C GLY A 578 -25.41 9.88 7.08
N PRO A 579 -25.41 10.94 7.86
CA PRO A 579 -24.18 11.50 8.37
C PRO A 579 -23.41 10.41 9.11
N ALA A 580 -22.09 10.51 9.06
CA ALA A 580 -21.19 9.63 9.77
C ALA A 580 -21.71 9.24 11.14
N CYS A 581 -21.35 8.04 11.54
CA CYS A 581 -21.68 7.52 12.85
C CYS A 581 -21.39 8.57 13.92
N PRO A 582 -22.32 8.87 14.79
CA PRO A 582 -22.11 9.93 15.78
C PRO A 582 -20.85 9.62 16.59
N VAL A 583 -19.98 10.60 16.72
CA VAL A 583 -18.82 10.51 17.62
C VAL A 583 -19.38 10.38 19.04
N GLN A 584 -19.16 9.24 19.69
CA GLN A 584 -19.50 9.06 21.10
C GLN A 584 -18.50 9.75 22.01
#